data_ee6c97e5101b42b9d1253b3dd80bc4a0
#
_entry.id   ee6c97e5101b42b9d1253b3dd80bc4a0
#
_cell.length_a   1.000
_cell.length_b   1.000
_cell.length_c   1.000
_cell.angle_alpha   90.00
_cell.angle_beta   90.00
_cell.angle_gamma   90.00
#
_symmetry.space_group_name_H-M   'P 1'
#
loop_
_entity.id
_entity.type
_entity.pdbx_description
1 polymer ?
#
loop_
_entity_poly.entity_id
_entity_poly.type
_entity_poly.pdbx_seq_one_letter_code
_entity_poly.pdbx_strand_id
1 'polypeptide(L)'
;MKLIKKFGSIATGETISGVIGSIFWLYLASVLAVSDYGELQFLIGIASFGVGLSLLAQTNTIIVYEVKQRGLRGILFLMSFIMAGIVSVILFIIYSKLDIIFLMFGMICGEMAIGYLMGRKLFIKYSIFLISQKVLMIVLVIGLYFLMGIEGIIYGIAISYIPVAILVLSTFKNISFNFPLLKNNFGFIFYNYSERLIVFSRRNLDKVIIMPILGFEILGEFALGFQIYSIMILFASISFKLLLLNDSEGKDSKKMSIVILSISTIIALLGITIAPIIVPIIFPQFTSVIEIIPIMSLAVIPNAIMLIMSSKFIGNEKSKFILIGTIMYAISYLLLIIFLGSTYGIQGLAFTFLITSTGYSIYLIVTYKIQKLKQKIN
;
A
#
# COMPACT_ATOMS: atom_id res chain seq x y z
N MET A 1 15.06 15.35 -22.53
CA MET A 1 15.50 13.95 -22.68
C MET A 1 16.00 13.27 -21.40
N LYS A 2 16.89 13.87 -20.58
CA LYS A 2 17.37 13.24 -19.31
C LYS A 2 16.29 13.04 -18.25
N LEU A 3 15.28 13.92 -18.13
CA LEU A 3 14.18 13.80 -17.16
C LEU A 3 13.23 12.63 -17.54
N ILE A 4 12.88 12.51 -18.82
CA ILE A 4 11.99 11.45 -19.31
C ILE A 4 12.63 10.06 -19.11
N LYS A 5 13.96 9.91 -19.32
CA LYS A 5 14.68 8.66 -19.02
C LYS A 5 14.67 8.33 -17.52
N LYS A 6 14.75 9.33 -16.63
CA LYS A 6 14.73 9.14 -15.18
C LYS A 6 13.33 8.74 -14.69
N PHE A 7 12.28 9.39 -15.17
CA PHE A 7 10.90 9.01 -14.88
C PHE A 7 10.56 7.62 -15.45
N GLY A 8 11.02 7.31 -16.65
CA GLY A 8 10.90 5.98 -17.24
C GLY A 8 11.49 4.90 -16.35
N SER A 9 12.68 5.10 -15.79
CA SER A 9 13.31 4.13 -14.89
C SER A 9 12.49 3.86 -13.63
N ILE A 10 11.95 4.91 -12.97
CA ILE A 10 11.11 4.74 -11.78
C ILE A 10 9.84 3.96 -12.12
N ALA A 11 9.11 4.40 -13.14
CA ALA A 11 7.86 3.75 -13.55
C ALA A 11 8.10 2.28 -13.95
N THR A 12 9.16 2.00 -14.69
CA THR A 12 9.52 0.62 -15.09
C THR A 12 9.86 -0.23 -13.86
N GLY A 13 10.67 0.28 -12.94
CA GLY A 13 11.04 -0.44 -11.71
C GLY A 13 9.83 -0.77 -10.84
N GLU A 14 8.95 0.20 -10.61
CA GLU A 14 7.71 -0.01 -9.84
C GLU A 14 6.74 -0.97 -10.54
N THR A 15 6.58 -0.85 -11.84
CA THR A 15 5.68 -1.73 -12.61
C THR A 15 6.20 -3.16 -12.61
N ILE A 16 7.47 -3.38 -12.94
CA ILE A 16 8.07 -4.72 -12.96
C ILE A 16 8.02 -5.35 -11.57
N SER A 17 8.44 -4.63 -10.52
CA SER A 17 8.40 -5.16 -9.15
C SER A 17 6.97 -5.43 -8.67
N GLY A 18 6.00 -4.61 -9.08
CA GLY A 18 4.58 -4.80 -8.79
C GLY A 18 4.01 -6.05 -9.47
N VAL A 19 4.31 -6.26 -10.75
CA VAL A 19 3.89 -7.46 -11.50
C VAL A 19 4.52 -8.73 -10.89
N ILE A 20 5.83 -8.71 -10.63
CA ILE A 20 6.52 -9.83 -9.97
C ILE A 20 5.88 -10.13 -8.62
N GLY A 21 5.61 -9.10 -7.81
CA GLY A 21 4.95 -9.26 -6.52
C GLY A 21 3.54 -9.83 -6.65
N SER A 22 2.74 -9.37 -7.61
CA SER A 22 1.38 -9.86 -7.83
C SER A 22 1.36 -11.33 -8.24
N ILE A 23 2.22 -11.73 -9.17
CA ILE A 23 2.36 -13.13 -9.61
C ILE A 23 2.79 -14.01 -8.44
N PHE A 24 3.74 -13.54 -7.62
CA PHE A 24 4.21 -14.28 -6.47
C PHE A 24 3.10 -14.52 -5.42
N TRP A 25 2.29 -13.51 -5.13
CA TRP A 25 1.16 -13.67 -4.20
C TRP A 25 0.08 -14.62 -4.72
N LEU A 26 -0.21 -14.60 -6.02
CA LEU A 26 -1.11 -15.58 -6.64
C LEU A 26 -0.51 -16.99 -6.59
N TYR A 27 0.79 -17.14 -6.81
CA TYR A 27 1.47 -18.43 -6.67
C TYR A 27 1.35 -18.96 -5.24
N LEU A 28 1.60 -18.14 -4.22
CA LEU A 28 1.42 -18.58 -2.83
C LEU A 28 -0.02 -18.98 -2.52
N ALA A 29 -1.01 -18.25 -3.03
CA ALA A 29 -2.41 -18.64 -2.89
C ALA A 29 -2.74 -19.98 -3.58
N SER A 30 -2.05 -20.35 -4.66
CA SER A 30 -2.27 -21.63 -5.34
C SER A 30 -1.64 -22.83 -4.62
N VAL A 31 -0.64 -22.60 -3.76
CA VAL A 31 0.13 -23.64 -3.09
C VAL A 31 -0.29 -23.84 -1.63
N LEU A 32 -0.67 -22.77 -0.94
CA LEU A 32 -1.01 -22.77 0.48
C LEU A 32 -2.48 -23.16 0.70
N ALA A 33 -2.80 -23.82 1.81
CA ALA A 33 -4.16 -23.94 2.27
C ALA A 33 -4.77 -22.56 2.55
N VAL A 34 -6.10 -22.43 2.45
CA VAL A 34 -6.80 -21.13 2.60
C VAL A 34 -6.52 -20.51 3.96
N SER A 35 -6.57 -21.30 5.04
CA SER A 35 -6.25 -20.85 6.40
C SER A 35 -4.80 -20.38 6.53
N ASP A 36 -3.86 -21.12 5.91
CA ASP A 36 -2.44 -20.82 5.95
C ASP A 36 -2.12 -19.51 5.21
N TYR A 37 -2.77 -19.30 4.06
CA TYR A 37 -2.68 -18.04 3.33
C TYR A 37 -3.27 -16.87 4.14
N GLY A 38 -4.38 -17.13 4.86
CA GLY A 38 -4.98 -16.18 5.80
C GLY A 38 -4.06 -15.83 6.97
N GLU A 39 -3.44 -16.85 7.61
CA GLU A 39 -2.46 -16.62 8.68
C GLU A 39 -1.28 -15.80 8.18
N LEU A 40 -0.73 -16.14 7.03
CA LEU A 40 0.36 -15.37 6.41
C LEU A 40 -0.03 -13.91 6.19
N GLN A 41 -1.22 -13.66 5.65
CA GLN A 41 -1.70 -12.29 5.41
C GLN A 41 -1.94 -11.52 6.71
N PHE A 42 -2.39 -12.19 7.77
CA PHE A 42 -2.54 -11.61 9.10
C PHE A 42 -1.20 -11.19 9.69
N LEU A 43 -0.20 -12.07 9.68
CA LEU A 43 1.14 -11.79 10.21
C LEU A 43 1.83 -10.64 9.47
N ILE A 44 1.68 -10.59 8.14
CA ILE A 44 2.13 -9.45 7.32
C ILE A 44 1.35 -8.18 7.65
N GLY A 45 0.05 -8.28 7.91
CA GLY A 45 -0.80 -7.19 8.35
C GLY A 45 -0.30 -6.57 9.67
N ILE A 46 0.01 -7.42 10.66
CA ILE A 46 0.57 -6.99 11.95
C ILE A 46 1.94 -6.33 11.76
N ALA A 47 2.86 -6.97 11.01
CA ALA A 47 4.18 -6.38 10.73
C ALA A 47 4.05 -5.01 10.05
N SER A 48 3.17 -4.91 9.04
CA SER A 48 2.90 -3.66 8.33
C SER A 48 2.30 -2.60 9.25
N PHE A 49 1.38 -2.95 10.14
CA PHE A 49 0.83 -2.04 11.14
C PHE A 49 1.92 -1.53 12.09
N GLY A 50 2.80 -2.43 12.55
CA GLY A 50 3.99 -2.09 13.33
C GLY A 50 4.93 -1.11 12.61
N VAL A 51 5.12 -1.28 11.29
CA VAL A 51 5.86 -0.31 10.45
C VAL A 51 5.19 1.06 10.48
N GLY A 52 3.86 1.12 10.33
CA GLY A 52 3.11 2.37 10.37
C GLY A 52 3.31 3.12 11.69
N LEU A 53 3.29 2.41 12.82
CA LEU A 53 3.51 2.99 14.15
C LEU A 53 4.97 3.42 14.38
N SER A 54 5.93 2.70 13.82
CA SER A 54 7.36 2.89 14.11
C SER A 54 8.04 3.90 13.19
N LEU A 55 7.55 4.05 11.96
CA LEU A 55 8.26 4.80 10.91
C LEU A 55 8.01 6.30 11.02
N LEU A 56 8.66 6.98 11.97
CA LEU A 56 8.70 8.45 12.04
C LEU A 56 9.45 9.06 10.87
N ALA A 57 10.49 8.37 10.40
CA ALA A 57 11.25 8.68 9.19
C ALA A 57 10.49 8.26 7.94
N GLN A 58 9.36 8.90 7.68
CA GLN A 58 8.55 8.58 6.50
C GLN A 58 9.29 8.82 5.20
N THR A 59 9.02 7.97 4.22
CA THR A 59 9.58 8.06 2.86
C THR A 59 9.49 9.48 2.30
N ASN A 60 8.33 10.12 2.36
CA ASN A 60 8.15 11.49 1.87
C ASN A 60 8.96 12.52 2.66
N THR A 61 9.02 12.39 3.98
CA THR A 61 9.81 13.27 4.86
C THR A 61 11.30 13.14 4.56
N ILE A 62 11.80 11.91 4.38
CA ILE A 62 13.20 11.66 4.02
C ILE A 62 13.51 12.28 2.65
N ILE A 63 12.65 12.08 1.64
CA ILE A 63 12.83 12.66 0.30
C ILE A 63 12.99 14.17 0.40
N VAL A 64 12.09 14.85 1.11
CA VAL A 64 12.12 16.32 1.25
C VAL A 64 13.41 16.80 1.92
N TYR A 65 13.83 16.15 3.00
CA TYR A 65 15.03 16.58 3.75
C TYR A 65 16.33 16.20 3.05
N GLU A 66 16.38 15.08 2.31
CA GLU A 66 17.54 14.76 1.48
C GLU A 66 17.69 15.72 0.30
N VAL A 67 16.59 16.08 -0.37
CA VAL A 67 16.62 17.08 -1.46
C VAL A 67 17.06 18.46 -0.94
N LYS A 68 16.57 18.86 0.25
CA LYS A 68 16.93 20.15 0.88
C LYS A 68 18.27 20.10 1.63
N GLN A 69 18.96 18.98 1.65
CA GLN A 69 20.26 18.76 2.33
C GLN A 69 20.25 19.20 3.81
N ARG A 70 19.12 19.01 4.51
CA ARG A 70 18.93 19.52 5.88
C ARG A 70 19.56 18.65 6.98
N GLY A 71 20.21 17.53 6.67
CA GLY A 71 20.93 16.72 7.67
C GLY A 71 20.05 16.05 8.74
N LEU A 72 18.72 15.97 8.53
CA LEU A 72 17.79 15.37 9.51
C LEU A 72 17.65 13.84 9.38
N ARG A 73 18.18 13.23 8.32
CA ARG A 73 18.04 11.79 8.06
C ARG A 73 18.40 10.93 9.27
N GLY A 74 19.58 11.20 9.86
CA GLY A 74 20.10 10.35 10.92
C GLY A 74 19.24 10.31 12.16
N ILE A 75 18.80 11.48 12.60
CA ILE A 75 17.94 11.56 13.78
C ILE A 75 16.56 10.92 13.51
N LEU A 76 16.01 11.09 12.30
CA LEU A 76 14.75 10.47 11.91
C LEU A 76 14.87 8.94 11.86
N PHE A 77 15.97 8.40 11.31
CA PHE A 77 16.24 6.97 11.28
C PHE A 77 16.39 6.42 12.70
N LEU A 78 17.18 7.08 13.55
CA LEU A 78 17.36 6.67 14.94
C LEU A 78 16.02 6.64 15.69
N MET A 79 15.22 7.70 15.60
CA MET A 79 13.90 7.76 16.25
C MET A 79 12.98 6.63 15.75
N SER A 80 12.99 6.33 14.45
CA SER A 80 12.20 5.24 13.91
C SER A 80 12.67 3.88 14.43
N PHE A 81 13.98 3.65 14.59
CA PHE A 81 14.49 2.40 15.17
C PHE A 81 14.19 2.28 16.66
N ILE A 82 14.21 3.38 17.43
CA ILE A 82 13.80 3.38 18.83
C ILE A 82 12.31 3.03 18.94
N MET A 83 11.46 3.67 18.14
CA MET A 83 10.03 3.34 18.10
C MET A 83 9.78 1.90 17.64
N ALA A 84 10.55 1.41 16.66
CA ALA A 84 10.48 0.02 16.23
C ALA A 84 10.85 -0.96 17.35
N GLY A 85 11.84 -0.63 18.17
CA GLY A 85 12.19 -1.39 19.37
C GLY A 85 11.04 -1.47 20.36
N ILE A 86 10.38 -0.34 20.66
CA ILE A 86 9.22 -0.29 21.57
C ILE A 86 8.06 -1.13 21.01
N VAL A 87 7.72 -0.93 19.73
CA VAL A 87 6.64 -1.67 19.07
C VAL A 87 6.97 -3.17 19.00
N SER A 88 8.24 -3.54 18.78
CA SER A 88 8.68 -4.94 18.79
C SER A 88 8.44 -5.64 20.12
N VAL A 89 8.74 -4.95 21.23
CA VAL A 89 8.48 -5.51 22.58
C VAL A 89 6.99 -5.76 22.76
N ILE A 90 6.14 -4.80 22.38
CA ILE A 90 4.67 -4.94 22.47
C ILE A 90 4.19 -6.12 21.59
N LEU A 91 4.64 -6.19 20.34
CA LEU A 91 4.27 -7.27 19.42
C LEU A 91 4.76 -8.63 19.92
N PHE A 92 5.95 -8.70 20.52
CA PHE A 92 6.49 -9.94 21.10
C PHE A 92 5.68 -10.42 22.29
N ILE A 93 5.26 -9.51 23.18
CA ILE A 93 4.41 -9.84 24.33
C ILE A 93 3.04 -10.38 23.88
N ILE A 94 2.46 -9.81 22.82
CA ILE A 94 1.13 -10.19 22.34
C ILE A 94 1.16 -11.52 21.54
N TYR A 95 2.13 -11.67 20.63
CA TYR A 95 2.12 -12.74 19.64
C TYR A 95 3.20 -13.81 19.86
N SER A 96 4.23 -13.53 20.66
CA SER A 96 5.39 -14.42 20.92
C SER A 96 6.09 -14.93 19.65
N LYS A 97 6.00 -14.18 18.53
CA LYS A 97 6.55 -14.54 17.21
C LYS A 97 7.68 -13.57 16.81
N LEU A 98 8.91 -14.07 16.68
CA LEU A 98 10.08 -13.28 16.26
C LEU A 98 10.10 -12.97 14.77
N ASP A 99 9.52 -13.82 13.94
CA ASP A 99 9.43 -13.66 12.49
C ASP A 99 8.72 -12.36 12.08
N ILE A 100 7.63 -12.00 12.79
CA ILE A 100 6.90 -10.72 12.60
C ILE A 100 7.83 -9.53 12.86
N ILE A 101 8.65 -9.62 13.91
CA ILE A 101 9.57 -8.53 14.29
C ILE A 101 10.66 -8.36 13.22
N PHE A 102 11.27 -9.47 12.77
CA PHE A 102 12.26 -9.41 11.69
C PHE A 102 11.66 -8.84 10.40
N LEU A 103 10.44 -9.27 10.05
CA LEU A 103 9.72 -8.74 8.90
C LEU A 103 9.46 -7.23 9.03
N MET A 104 9.01 -6.77 10.20
CA MET A 104 8.76 -5.36 10.47
C MET A 104 10.04 -4.53 10.30
N PHE A 105 11.17 -4.95 10.88
CA PHE A 105 12.46 -4.26 10.71
C PHE A 105 12.92 -4.25 9.26
N GLY A 106 12.76 -5.35 8.54
CA GLY A 106 13.06 -5.42 7.11
C GLY A 106 12.27 -4.40 6.30
N MET A 107 10.96 -4.32 6.53
CA MET A 107 10.07 -3.36 5.86
C MET A 107 10.43 -1.90 6.21
N ILE A 108 10.78 -1.61 7.47
CA ILE A 108 11.24 -0.28 7.91
C ILE A 108 12.50 0.13 7.14
N CYS A 109 13.49 -0.77 7.05
CA CYS A 109 14.70 -0.52 6.26
C CYS A 109 14.37 -0.30 4.79
N GLY A 110 13.41 -1.05 4.23
CA GLY A 110 12.92 -0.87 2.86
C GLY A 110 12.37 0.54 2.61
N GLU A 111 11.46 1.01 3.46
CA GLU A 111 10.88 2.35 3.36
C GLU A 111 11.94 3.47 3.52
N MET A 112 12.88 3.30 4.46
CA MET A 112 13.99 4.23 4.64
C MET A 112 14.90 4.32 3.41
N ALA A 113 15.23 3.15 2.82
CA ALA A 113 16.06 3.10 1.62
C ALA A 113 15.37 3.74 0.42
N ILE A 114 14.06 3.51 0.23
CA ILE A 114 13.26 4.17 -0.81
C ILE A 114 13.36 5.69 -0.64
N GLY A 115 13.12 6.20 0.56
CA GLY A 115 13.21 7.63 0.87
C GLY A 115 14.61 8.20 0.56
N TYR A 116 15.67 7.50 0.96
CA TYR A 116 17.04 7.89 0.71
C TYR A 116 17.41 7.90 -0.77
N LEU A 117 17.13 6.80 -1.49
CA LEU A 117 17.48 6.68 -2.91
C LEU A 117 16.72 7.69 -3.77
N MET A 118 15.43 7.90 -3.49
CA MET A 118 14.60 8.88 -4.18
C MET A 118 15.05 10.32 -3.85
N GLY A 119 15.31 10.63 -2.57
CA GLY A 119 15.78 11.95 -2.15
C GLY A 119 17.13 12.33 -2.73
N ARG A 120 18.03 11.35 -2.89
CA ARG A 120 19.33 11.51 -3.56
C ARG A 120 19.24 11.48 -5.09
N LYS A 121 18.05 11.31 -5.66
CA LYS A 121 17.81 11.17 -7.11
C LYS A 121 18.56 10.01 -7.76
N LEU A 122 18.80 8.93 -6.99
CA LEU A 122 19.46 7.70 -7.43
C LEU A 122 18.45 6.72 -8.05
N PHE A 123 17.69 7.16 -9.03
CA PHE A 123 16.52 6.46 -9.58
C PHE A 123 16.83 5.07 -10.17
N ILE A 124 18.00 4.90 -10.79
CA ILE A 124 18.42 3.58 -11.31
C ILE A 124 18.66 2.62 -10.14
N LYS A 125 19.37 3.05 -9.09
CA LYS A 125 19.61 2.22 -7.89
C LYS A 125 18.29 1.89 -7.18
N TYR A 126 17.33 2.82 -7.15
CA TYR A 126 15.99 2.59 -6.65
C TYR A 126 15.27 1.48 -7.43
N SER A 127 15.26 1.53 -8.77
CA SER A 127 14.61 0.53 -9.60
C SER A 127 15.27 -0.85 -9.46
N ILE A 128 16.61 -0.90 -9.46
CA ILE A 128 17.37 -2.12 -9.23
C ILE A 128 17.03 -2.70 -7.86
N PHE A 129 16.98 -1.87 -6.84
CA PHE A 129 16.59 -2.28 -5.48
C PHE A 129 15.21 -2.94 -5.47
N LEU A 130 14.18 -2.28 -6.03
CA LEU A 130 12.83 -2.82 -6.02
C LEU A 130 12.74 -4.19 -6.71
N ILE A 131 13.39 -4.35 -7.84
CA ILE A 131 13.36 -5.60 -8.60
C ILE A 131 14.19 -6.68 -7.89
N SER A 132 15.43 -6.37 -7.48
CA SER A 132 16.31 -7.34 -6.83
C SER A 132 15.76 -7.84 -5.49
N GLN A 133 15.12 -6.95 -4.71
CA GLN A 133 14.45 -7.36 -3.46
C GLN A 133 13.32 -8.34 -3.74
N LYS A 134 12.50 -8.12 -4.80
CA LYS A 134 11.42 -9.04 -5.16
C LYS A 134 11.93 -10.39 -5.65
N VAL A 135 12.96 -10.40 -6.47
CA VAL A 135 13.60 -11.65 -6.95
C VAL A 135 14.20 -12.42 -5.77
N LEU A 136 14.96 -11.72 -4.91
CA LEU A 136 15.56 -12.34 -3.72
C LEU A 136 14.48 -12.89 -2.76
N MET A 137 13.39 -12.13 -2.58
CA MET A 137 12.23 -12.56 -1.79
C MET A 137 11.67 -13.89 -2.31
N ILE A 138 11.42 -14.01 -3.61
CA ILE A 138 10.87 -15.24 -4.21
C ILE A 138 11.81 -16.42 -3.96
N VAL A 139 13.10 -16.26 -4.23
CA VAL A 139 14.08 -17.35 -4.06
C VAL A 139 14.14 -17.79 -2.60
N LEU A 140 14.22 -16.84 -1.66
CA LEU A 140 14.31 -17.15 -0.24
C LEU A 140 13.01 -17.74 0.31
N VAL A 141 11.87 -17.21 -0.09
CA VAL A 141 10.57 -17.73 0.35
C VAL A 141 10.36 -19.17 -0.11
N ILE A 142 10.62 -19.46 -1.39
CA ILE A 142 10.47 -20.82 -1.90
C ILE A 142 11.44 -21.77 -1.15
N GLY A 143 12.72 -21.39 -1.03
CA GLY A 143 13.70 -22.20 -0.33
C GLY A 143 13.37 -22.46 1.13
N LEU A 144 12.98 -21.42 1.87
CA LEU A 144 12.69 -21.54 3.31
C LEU A 144 11.31 -22.16 3.58
N TYR A 145 10.36 -22.04 2.67
CA TYR A 145 9.07 -22.71 2.79
C TYR A 145 9.22 -24.24 2.84
N PHE A 146 10.10 -24.82 2.01
CA PHE A 146 10.37 -26.26 2.06
C PHE A 146 11.07 -26.72 3.34
N LEU A 147 11.75 -25.81 4.07
CA LEU A 147 12.47 -26.14 5.30
C LEU A 147 11.65 -25.89 6.57
N MET A 148 10.83 -24.84 6.60
CA MET A 148 10.18 -24.32 7.81
C MET A 148 8.67 -24.05 7.64
N GLY A 149 8.07 -24.40 6.50
CA GLY A 149 6.65 -24.12 6.25
C GLY A 149 6.33 -22.62 6.20
N ILE A 150 5.19 -22.23 6.80
CA ILE A 150 4.69 -20.83 6.77
C ILE A 150 5.67 -19.86 7.41
N GLU A 151 6.30 -20.22 8.51
CA GLU A 151 7.31 -19.38 9.17
C GLU A 151 8.48 -19.08 8.22
N GLY A 152 8.87 -20.06 7.40
CA GLY A 152 9.90 -19.89 6.37
C GLY A 152 9.52 -18.83 5.33
N ILE A 153 8.25 -18.68 5.00
CA ILE A 153 7.78 -17.61 4.10
C ILE A 153 8.07 -16.24 4.72
N ILE A 154 7.72 -16.05 6.00
CA ILE A 154 7.88 -14.75 6.69
C ILE A 154 9.37 -14.43 6.84
N TYR A 155 10.20 -15.40 7.25
CA TYR A 155 11.65 -15.24 7.30
C TYR A 155 12.24 -14.94 5.92
N GLY A 156 11.78 -15.63 4.87
CA GLY A 156 12.22 -15.38 3.49
C GLY A 156 11.96 -13.93 3.04
N ILE A 157 10.76 -13.42 3.34
CA ILE A 157 10.43 -12.01 3.07
C ILE A 157 11.34 -11.09 3.90
N ALA A 158 11.52 -11.36 5.19
CA ALA A 158 12.33 -10.52 6.09
C ALA A 158 13.81 -10.49 5.65
N ILE A 159 14.40 -11.64 5.36
CA ILE A 159 15.80 -11.78 4.94
C ILE A 159 16.03 -11.09 3.59
N SER A 160 15.04 -11.04 2.71
CA SER A 160 15.17 -10.35 1.42
C SER A 160 15.45 -8.85 1.55
N TYR A 161 15.22 -8.27 2.73
CA TYR A 161 15.56 -6.88 3.03
C TYR A 161 16.96 -6.67 3.59
N ILE A 162 17.75 -7.73 3.86
CA ILE A 162 19.12 -7.60 4.42
C ILE A 162 20.02 -6.70 3.57
N PRO A 163 20.10 -6.85 2.23
CA PRO A 163 20.95 -5.98 1.41
C PRO A 163 20.60 -4.50 1.57
N VAL A 164 19.33 -4.23 1.80
CA VAL A 164 18.77 -2.89 2.00
C VAL A 164 19.06 -2.38 3.41
N ALA A 165 18.95 -3.23 4.42
CA ALA A 165 19.32 -2.89 5.78
C ALA A 165 20.80 -2.50 5.86
N ILE A 166 21.69 -3.23 5.16
CA ILE A 166 23.11 -2.88 5.05
C ILE A 166 23.30 -1.51 4.39
N LEU A 167 22.53 -1.21 3.31
CA LEU A 167 22.55 0.12 2.69
C LEU A 167 22.13 1.20 3.68
N VAL A 168 21.02 1.02 4.39
CA VAL A 168 20.53 1.98 5.39
C VAL A 168 21.57 2.18 6.49
N LEU A 169 22.11 1.10 7.06
CA LEU A 169 23.13 1.16 8.11
C LEU A 169 24.41 1.85 7.64
N SER A 170 24.84 1.62 6.40
CA SER A 170 26.02 2.30 5.83
C SER A 170 25.85 3.82 5.75
N THR A 171 24.61 4.29 5.65
CA THR A 171 24.31 5.73 5.63
C THR A 171 24.49 6.40 6.99
N PHE A 172 24.60 5.62 8.09
CA PHE A 172 24.86 6.14 9.44
C PHE A 172 26.32 6.57 9.66
N LYS A 173 27.27 6.19 8.83
CA LYS A 173 28.70 6.53 9.02
C LYS A 173 29.01 8.05 9.03
N ASN A 174 28.14 8.88 8.43
CA ASN A 174 28.35 10.33 8.27
C ASN A 174 27.12 11.13 8.74
N ILE A 175 26.61 10.81 9.92
CA ILE A 175 25.40 11.44 10.43
C ILE A 175 25.72 12.52 11.45
N SER A 176 25.12 13.72 11.24
CA SER A 176 25.00 14.74 12.26
C SER A 176 23.64 14.64 12.94
N PHE A 177 23.62 14.60 14.27
CA PHE A 177 22.39 14.64 15.07
C PHE A 177 22.06 16.09 15.42
N ASN A 178 21.20 16.73 14.65
CA ASN A 178 20.82 18.12 14.84
C ASN A 178 19.44 18.21 15.52
N PHE A 179 19.40 18.12 16.86
CA PHE A 179 18.17 18.22 17.64
C PHE A 179 17.45 19.58 17.53
N PRO A 180 18.15 20.74 17.51
CA PRO A 180 17.49 22.03 17.28
C PRO A 180 16.74 22.07 15.94
N LEU A 181 17.33 21.51 14.90
CA LEU A 181 16.70 21.45 13.56
C LEU A 181 15.48 20.53 13.56
N LEU A 182 15.52 19.43 14.30
CA LEU A 182 14.36 18.55 14.51
C LEU A 182 13.20 19.31 15.15
N LYS A 183 13.47 20.03 16.26
CA LYS A 183 12.48 20.81 16.98
C LYS A 183 11.79 21.83 16.07
N ASN A 184 12.57 22.55 15.28
CA ASN A 184 12.05 23.58 14.35
C ASN A 184 11.19 22.99 13.22
N ASN A 185 11.34 21.70 12.89
CA ASN A 185 10.58 21.03 11.83
C ASN A 185 9.59 19.99 12.37
N PHE A 186 9.40 19.91 13.68
CA PHE A 186 8.58 18.89 14.35
C PHE A 186 7.14 18.88 13.81
N GLY A 187 6.53 20.05 13.60
CA GLY A 187 5.17 20.17 13.07
C GLY A 187 5.01 19.50 11.69
N PHE A 188 5.98 19.71 10.78
CA PHE A 188 5.97 19.09 9.46
C PHE A 188 6.15 17.56 9.55
N ILE A 189 7.06 17.11 10.41
CA ILE A 189 7.33 15.67 10.62
C ILE A 189 6.10 14.99 11.21
N PHE A 190 5.51 15.59 12.25
CA PHE A 190 4.31 15.04 12.92
C PHE A 190 3.10 14.99 12.00
N TYR A 191 2.88 16.04 11.18
CA TYR A 191 1.78 16.07 10.21
C TYR A 191 1.93 14.95 9.17
N ASN A 192 3.12 14.80 8.58
CA ASN A 192 3.37 13.72 7.62
C ASN A 192 3.27 12.33 8.25
N TYR A 193 3.72 12.19 9.51
CA TYR A 193 3.57 10.94 10.26
C TYR A 193 2.09 10.59 10.48
N SER A 194 1.29 11.54 10.92
CA SER A 194 -0.14 11.33 11.18
C SER A 194 -0.90 10.99 9.90
N GLU A 195 -0.62 11.69 8.79
CA GLU A 195 -1.21 11.38 7.48
C GLU A 195 -0.88 9.94 7.05
N ARG A 196 0.39 9.57 7.15
CA ARG A 196 0.84 8.23 6.76
C ARG A 196 0.25 7.14 7.65
N LEU A 197 0.14 7.39 8.95
CA LEU A 197 -0.48 6.46 9.88
C LEU A 197 -1.92 6.13 9.43
N ILE A 198 -2.70 7.13 9.04
CA ILE A 198 -4.05 6.94 8.52
C ILE A 198 -4.04 6.11 7.24
N VAL A 199 -3.13 6.42 6.30
CA VAL A 199 -3.01 5.69 5.03
C VAL A 199 -2.57 4.23 5.26
N PHE A 200 -1.61 4.00 6.17
CA PHE A 200 -1.14 2.65 6.51
C PHE A 200 -2.22 1.82 7.21
N SER A 201 -2.92 2.44 8.16
CA SER A 201 -4.04 1.82 8.85
C SER A 201 -5.11 1.36 7.85
N ARG A 202 -5.49 2.22 6.91
CA ARG A 202 -6.48 1.89 5.88
C ARG A 202 -6.11 0.66 5.04
N ARG A 203 -4.81 0.43 4.79
CA ARG A 203 -4.33 -0.65 3.90
C ARG A 203 -4.10 -1.98 4.59
N ASN A 204 -3.97 -2.00 5.91
CA ASN A 204 -3.49 -3.18 6.63
C ASN A 204 -4.33 -3.54 7.85
N LEU A 205 -5.16 -2.60 8.37
CA LEU A 205 -6.00 -2.87 9.54
C LEU A 205 -7.11 -3.88 9.25
N ASP A 206 -7.58 -3.97 8.01
CA ASP A 206 -8.55 -4.98 7.59
C ASP A 206 -8.08 -6.38 7.98
N LYS A 207 -6.84 -6.74 7.66
CA LYS A 207 -6.27 -8.06 7.96
C LYS A 207 -6.22 -8.34 9.47
N VAL A 208 -5.88 -7.30 10.26
CA VAL A 208 -5.78 -7.41 11.72
C VAL A 208 -7.16 -7.51 12.39
N ILE A 209 -8.19 -6.89 11.79
CA ILE A 209 -9.55 -6.87 12.34
C ILE A 209 -10.37 -8.07 11.86
N ILE A 210 -10.22 -8.51 10.61
CA ILE A 210 -10.98 -9.62 10.05
C ILE A 210 -10.69 -10.93 10.79
N MET A 211 -9.41 -11.20 11.10
CA MET A 211 -9.00 -12.45 11.71
C MET A 211 -9.70 -12.74 13.05
N PRO A 212 -9.72 -11.84 14.06
CA PRO A 212 -10.36 -12.12 15.33
C PRO A 212 -11.89 -12.21 15.25
N ILE A 213 -12.53 -11.70 14.18
CA ILE A 213 -13.98 -11.71 14.00
C ILE A 213 -14.41 -12.94 13.19
N LEU A 214 -13.67 -13.29 12.13
CA LEU A 214 -14.10 -14.24 11.11
C LEU A 214 -13.13 -15.42 10.90
N GLY A 215 -11.93 -15.37 11.52
CA GLY A 215 -10.91 -16.41 11.41
C GLY A 215 -10.02 -16.30 10.19
N PHE A 216 -9.02 -17.20 10.13
CA PHE A 216 -7.99 -17.20 9.08
C PHE A 216 -8.54 -17.63 7.72
N GLU A 217 -9.50 -18.53 7.66
CA GLU A 217 -10.05 -19.02 6.40
C GLU A 217 -10.73 -17.89 5.62
N ILE A 218 -11.64 -17.15 6.26
CA ILE A 218 -12.31 -16.00 5.63
C ILE A 218 -11.31 -14.90 5.29
N LEU A 219 -10.30 -14.67 6.14
CA LEU A 219 -9.23 -13.72 5.84
C LEU A 219 -8.44 -14.15 4.60
N GLY A 220 -8.13 -15.44 4.43
CA GLY A 220 -7.45 -15.98 3.27
C GLY A 220 -8.24 -15.78 1.97
N GLU A 221 -9.52 -16.13 2.01
CA GLU A 221 -10.46 -15.91 0.91
C GLU A 221 -10.55 -14.43 0.53
N PHE A 222 -10.75 -13.56 1.51
CA PHE A 222 -10.82 -12.11 1.28
C PHE A 222 -9.51 -11.54 0.72
N ALA A 223 -8.36 -12.01 1.23
CA ALA A 223 -7.06 -11.57 0.78
C ALA A 223 -6.77 -11.96 -0.68
N LEU A 224 -7.18 -13.16 -1.12
CA LEU A 224 -7.10 -13.54 -2.54
C LEU A 224 -8.00 -12.66 -3.41
N GLY A 225 -9.26 -12.45 -2.99
CA GLY A 225 -10.16 -11.53 -3.69
C GLY A 225 -9.56 -10.12 -3.82
N PHE A 226 -8.94 -9.61 -2.75
CA PHE A 226 -8.26 -8.32 -2.76
C PHE A 226 -7.01 -8.31 -3.65
N GLN A 227 -6.27 -9.43 -3.74
CA GLN A 227 -5.13 -9.56 -4.65
C GLN A 227 -5.58 -9.49 -6.11
N ILE A 228 -6.66 -10.17 -6.47
CA ILE A 228 -7.25 -10.13 -7.82
C ILE A 228 -7.74 -8.70 -8.12
N TYR A 229 -8.47 -8.08 -7.21
CA TYR A 229 -8.88 -6.67 -7.33
C TYR A 229 -7.69 -5.74 -7.55
N SER A 230 -6.57 -5.96 -6.83
CA SER A 230 -5.37 -5.13 -6.95
C SER A 230 -4.75 -5.18 -8.35
N ILE A 231 -4.85 -6.31 -9.04
CA ILE A 231 -4.43 -6.44 -10.44
C ILE A 231 -5.39 -5.68 -11.36
N MET A 232 -6.71 -5.77 -11.12
CA MET A 232 -7.70 -5.07 -11.93
C MET A 232 -7.54 -3.56 -11.88
N ILE A 233 -7.25 -2.97 -10.71
CA ILE A 233 -7.06 -1.53 -10.56
C ILE A 233 -5.68 -1.02 -11.02
N LEU A 234 -4.74 -1.91 -11.35
CA LEU A 234 -3.36 -1.55 -11.68
C LEU A 234 -3.28 -0.56 -12.84
N PHE A 235 -4.09 -0.75 -13.89
CA PHE A 235 -4.12 0.18 -15.02
C PHE A 235 -4.48 1.61 -14.62
N ALA A 236 -5.54 1.78 -13.81
CA ALA A 236 -5.94 3.09 -13.32
C ALA A 236 -4.86 3.71 -12.40
N SER A 237 -4.20 2.89 -11.58
CA SER A 237 -3.12 3.34 -10.68
C SER A 237 -1.88 3.81 -11.44
N ILE A 238 -1.48 3.15 -12.52
CA ILE A 238 -0.39 3.59 -13.39
C ILE A 238 -0.77 4.88 -14.10
N SER A 239 -2.00 4.94 -14.63
CA SER A 239 -2.51 6.09 -15.37
C SER A 239 -2.68 7.34 -14.48
N PHE A 240 -2.87 7.16 -13.17
CA PHE A 240 -2.94 8.25 -12.20
C PHE A 240 -1.73 9.18 -12.26
N LYS A 241 -0.51 8.63 -12.41
CA LYS A 241 0.72 9.44 -12.49
C LYS A 241 0.73 10.38 -13.67
N LEU A 242 0.22 9.92 -14.82
CA LEU A 242 0.09 10.74 -16.04
C LEU A 242 -1.01 11.79 -15.90
N LEU A 243 -2.16 11.41 -15.29
CA LEU A 243 -3.23 12.36 -14.96
C LEU A 243 -2.71 13.48 -14.07
N LEU A 244 -1.98 13.13 -13.01
CA LEU A 244 -1.45 14.09 -12.05
C LEU A 244 -0.50 15.09 -12.71
N LEU A 245 0.35 14.65 -13.63
CA LEU A 245 1.21 15.55 -14.40
C LEU A 245 0.38 16.54 -15.23
N ASN A 246 -0.61 16.05 -15.98
CA ASN A 246 -1.47 16.90 -16.80
C ASN A 246 -2.27 17.90 -15.95
N ASP A 247 -2.90 17.43 -14.87
CA ASP A 247 -3.69 18.29 -13.98
C ASP A 247 -2.81 19.35 -13.27
N SER A 248 -1.56 19.00 -12.91
CA SER A 248 -0.60 19.94 -12.29
C SER A 248 -0.09 21.00 -13.28
N GLU A 249 -0.03 20.68 -14.57
CA GLU A 249 0.30 21.61 -15.64
C GLU A 249 -0.92 22.43 -16.12
N GLY A 250 -2.11 22.23 -15.53
CA GLY A 250 -3.35 22.88 -15.94
C GLY A 250 -3.89 22.42 -17.29
N LYS A 251 -3.41 21.30 -17.82
CA LYS A 251 -3.87 20.74 -19.10
C LYS A 251 -5.22 20.03 -18.94
N ASP A 252 -6.01 20.02 -20.01
CA ASP A 252 -7.29 19.29 -20.00
C ASP A 252 -7.05 17.77 -19.98
N SER A 253 -7.36 17.17 -18.84
CA SER A 253 -7.24 15.72 -18.61
C SER A 253 -8.55 14.96 -18.86
N LYS A 254 -9.61 15.64 -19.38
CA LYS A 254 -10.95 15.06 -19.54
C LYS A 254 -10.97 13.83 -20.44
N LYS A 255 -10.33 13.90 -21.62
CA LYS A 255 -10.25 12.76 -22.55
C LYS A 255 -9.56 11.55 -21.90
N MET A 256 -8.43 11.78 -21.23
CA MET A 256 -7.69 10.74 -20.51
C MET A 256 -8.51 10.16 -19.36
N SER A 257 -9.21 10.98 -18.60
CA SER A 257 -10.12 10.52 -17.53
C SER A 257 -11.24 9.62 -18.06
N ILE A 258 -11.82 9.95 -19.23
CA ILE A 258 -12.84 9.12 -19.86
C ILE A 258 -12.23 7.76 -20.29
N VAL A 259 -11.06 7.76 -20.90
CA VAL A 259 -10.38 6.52 -21.33
C VAL A 259 -10.09 5.62 -20.12
N ILE A 260 -9.56 6.19 -19.02
CA ILE A 260 -9.27 5.42 -17.80
C ILE A 260 -10.56 4.82 -17.22
N LEU A 261 -11.62 5.61 -17.15
CA LEU A 261 -12.90 5.13 -16.63
C LEU A 261 -13.52 4.05 -17.53
N SER A 262 -13.48 4.22 -18.85
CA SER A 262 -13.98 3.21 -19.82
C SER A 262 -13.22 1.89 -19.70
N ILE A 263 -11.89 1.93 -19.68
CA ILE A 263 -11.06 0.72 -19.55
C ILE A 263 -11.31 0.07 -18.17
N SER A 264 -11.38 0.86 -17.09
CA SER A 264 -11.68 0.34 -15.76
C SER A 264 -13.06 -0.32 -15.69
N THR A 265 -14.06 0.23 -16.40
CA THR A 265 -15.38 -0.36 -16.49
C THR A 265 -15.35 -1.69 -17.25
N ILE A 266 -14.61 -1.75 -18.36
CA ILE A 266 -14.42 -3.00 -19.13
C ILE A 266 -13.73 -4.06 -18.24
N ILE A 267 -12.68 -3.69 -17.52
CA ILE A 267 -11.98 -4.60 -16.58
C ILE A 267 -12.92 -5.08 -15.49
N ALA A 268 -13.77 -4.19 -14.94
CA ALA A 268 -14.76 -4.57 -13.94
C ALA A 268 -15.78 -5.58 -14.50
N LEU A 269 -16.30 -5.36 -15.72
CA LEU A 269 -17.21 -6.29 -16.39
C LEU A 269 -16.55 -7.65 -16.68
N LEU A 270 -15.30 -7.66 -17.14
CA LEU A 270 -14.53 -8.88 -17.30
C LEU A 270 -14.32 -9.61 -15.96
N GLY A 271 -14.05 -8.86 -14.88
CA GLY A 271 -13.95 -9.40 -13.54
C GLY A 271 -15.24 -10.05 -13.05
N ILE A 272 -16.39 -9.46 -13.35
CA ILE A 272 -17.71 -10.02 -12.99
C ILE A 272 -18.02 -11.30 -13.77
N THR A 273 -17.65 -11.34 -15.06
CA THR A 273 -18.06 -12.42 -15.97
C THR A 273 -17.04 -13.55 -16.08
N ILE A 274 -15.74 -13.21 -16.17
CA ILE A 274 -14.66 -14.15 -16.46
C ILE A 274 -14.00 -14.66 -15.17
N ALA A 275 -13.80 -13.80 -14.16
CA ALA A 275 -13.08 -14.21 -12.96
C ALA A 275 -13.78 -15.36 -12.19
N PRO A 276 -15.13 -15.41 -12.04
CA PRO A 276 -15.80 -16.56 -11.42
C PRO A 276 -15.59 -17.89 -12.15
N ILE A 277 -15.24 -17.86 -13.43
CA ILE A 277 -14.95 -19.06 -14.23
C ILE A 277 -13.49 -19.49 -14.05
N ILE A 278 -12.57 -18.51 -14.08
CA ILE A 278 -11.12 -18.80 -14.05
C ILE A 278 -10.64 -19.13 -12.62
N VAL A 279 -11.15 -18.43 -11.62
CA VAL A 279 -10.67 -18.57 -10.22
C VAL A 279 -10.82 -19.98 -9.68
N PRO A 280 -11.94 -20.70 -9.85
CA PRO A 280 -12.07 -22.08 -9.40
C PRO A 280 -11.10 -23.05 -10.08
N ILE A 281 -10.66 -22.74 -11.29
CA ILE A 281 -9.71 -23.57 -12.06
C ILE A 281 -8.31 -23.40 -11.48
N ILE A 282 -7.92 -22.15 -11.16
CA ILE A 282 -6.55 -21.82 -10.68
C ILE A 282 -6.44 -22.01 -9.14
N PHE A 283 -7.50 -21.69 -8.41
CA PHE A 283 -7.57 -21.68 -6.95
C PHE A 283 -8.76 -22.53 -6.44
N PRO A 284 -8.80 -23.85 -6.70
CA PRO A 284 -9.96 -24.70 -6.39
C PRO A 284 -10.31 -24.76 -4.90
N GLN A 285 -9.35 -24.47 -4.04
CA GLN A 285 -9.52 -24.44 -2.58
C GLN A 285 -10.17 -23.15 -2.04
N PHE A 286 -10.19 -22.05 -2.82
CA PHE A 286 -10.76 -20.76 -2.44
C PHE A 286 -12.20 -20.63 -2.97
N THR A 287 -13.12 -21.36 -2.37
CA THR A 287 -14.50 -21.47 -2.90
C THR A 287 -15.34 -20.21 -2.70
N SER A 288 -15.18 -19.53 -1.55
CA SER A 288 -15.94 -18.32 -1.22
C SER A 288 -15.49 -17.07 -1.98
N VAL A 289 -14.28 -17.10 -2.55
CA VAL A 289 -13.79 -15.99 -3.40
C VAL A 289 -14.70 -15.75 -4.60
N ILE A 290 -15.33 -16.83 -5.14
CA ILE A 290 -16.25 -16.75 -6.28
C ILE A 290 -17.41 -15.77 -5.99
N GLU A 291 -17.90 -15.78 -4.75
CA GLU A 291 -19.04 -14.96 -4.33
C GLU A 291 -18.66 -13.46 -4.24
N ILE A 292 -17.44 -13.17 -3.83
CA ILE A 292 -16.99 -11.79 -3.57
C ILE A 292 -16.33 -11.11 -4.78
N ILE A 293 -15.76 -11.87 -5.72
CA ILE A 293 -15.08 -11.30 -6.90
C ILE A 293 -16.00 -10.39 -7.70
N PRO A 294 -17.27 -10.72 -8.02
CA PRO A 294 -18.14 -9.81 -8.73
C PRO A 294 -18.33 -8.49 -8.00
N ILE A 295 -18.50 -8.52 -6.67
CA ILE A 295 -18.68 -7.34 -5.82
C ILE A 295 -17.40 -6.49 -5.81
N MET A 296 -16.25 -7.12 -5.62
CA MET A 296 -14.95 -6.44 -5.61
C MET A 296 -14.59 -5.90 -7.00
N SER A 297 -14.98 -6.57 -8.07
CA SER A 297 -14.80 -6.10 -9.44
C SER A 297 -15.57 -4.80 -9.70
N LEU A 298 -16.81 -4.69 -9.20
CA LEU A 298 -17.57 -3.45 -9.26
C LEU A 298 -16.84 -2.29 -8.57
N ALA A 299 -16.10 -2.55 -7.49
CA ALA A 299 -15.35 -1.53 -6.77
C ALA A 299 -14.19 -0.92 -7.59
N VAL A 300 -13.78 -1.54 -8.71
CA VAL A 300 -12.78 -0.98 -9.62
C VAL A 300 -13.24 0.37 -10.18
N ILE A 301 -14.55 0.51 -10.49
CA ILE A 301 -15.11 1.73 -11.06
C ILE A 301 -15.02 2.91 -10.09
N PRO A 302 -15.59 2.85 -8.86
CA PRO A 302 -15.48 3.97 -7.92
C PRO A 302 -14.00 4.24 -7.51
N ASN A 303 -13.14 3.23 -7.43
CA ASN A 303 -11.73 3.47 -7.15
C ASN A 303 -11.01 4.15 -8.32
N ALA A 304 -11.34 3.86 -9.57
CA ALA A 304 -10.82 4.62 -10.73
C ALA A 304 -11.30 6.09 -10.68
N ILE A 305 -12.56 6.33 -10.35
CA ILE A 305 -13.09 7.70 -10.14
C ILE A 305 -12.35 8.41 -9.01
N MET A 306 -12.10 7.73 -7.91
CA MET A 306 -11.35 8.26 -6.78
C MET A 306 -9.94 8.70 -7.21
N LEU A 307 -9.22 7.91 -8.01
CA LEU A 307 -7.90 8.26 -8.54
C LEU A 307 -7.98 9.49 -9.46
N ILE A 308 -8.95 9.54 -10.38
CA ILE A 308 -9.18 10.69 -11.28
C ILE A 308 -9.46 11.96 -10.49
N MET A 309 -10.34 11.92 -9.49
CA MET A 309 -10.67 13.10 -8.67
C MET A 309 -9.51 13.52 -7.78
N SER A 310 -8.77 12.55 -7.20
CA SER A 310 -7.57 12.82 -6.41
C SER A 310 -6.49 13.54 -7.23
N SER A 311 -6.28 13.14 -8.49
CA SER A 311 -5.37 13.84 -9.39
C SER A 311 -5.73 15.32 -9.54
N LYS A 312 -7.03 15.61 -9.78
CA LYS A 312 -7.53 16.99 -9.92
C LYS A 312 -7.34 17.82 -8.65
N PHE A 313 -7.60 17.24 -7.47
CA PHE A 313 -7.43 17.95 -6.21
C PHE A 313 -5.95 18.21 -5.91
N ILE A 314 -5.06 17.24 -6.16
CA ILE A 314 -3.62 17.42 -5.95
C ILE A 314 -3.06 18.44 -6.94
N GLY A 315 -3.41 18.32 -8.23
CA GLY A 315 -2.97 19.26 -9.27
C GLY A 315 -3.39 20.70 -9.00
N ASN A 316 -4.52 20.90 -8.31
CA ASN A 316 -5.00 22.23 -7.89
C ASN A 316 -4.61 22.61 -6.44
N GLU A 317 -3.64 21.92 -5.82
CA GLU A 317 -3.15 22.16 -4.45
C GLU A 317 -4.24 22.11 -3.35
N LYS A 318 -5.34 21.35 -3.59
CA LYS A 318 -6.48 21.20 -2.69
C LYS A 318 -6.52 19.87 -1.95
N SER A 319 -5.36 19.33 -1.56
CA SER A 319 -5.19 18.01 -0.93
C SER A 319 -5.97 17.84 0.39
N LYS A 320 -6.36 18.93 1.06
CA LYS A 320 -7.17 18.87 2.28
C LYS A 320 -8.49 18.10 2.09
N PHE A 321 -9.11 18.18 0.92
CA PHE A 321 -10.36 17.45 0.64
C PHE A 321 -10.12 15.94 0.49
N ILE A 322 -8.96 15.57 -0.05
CA ILE A 322 -8.53 14.16 -0.10
C ILE A 322 -8.34 13.62 1.32
N LEU A 323 -7.67 14.39 2.20
CA LEU A 323 -7.43 13.98 3.59
C LEU A 323 -8.76 13.76 4.33
N ILE A 324 -9.70 14.71 4.25
CA ILE A 324 -11.02 14.57 4.89
C ILE A 324 -11.72 13.31 4.38
N GLY A 325 -11.80 13.13 3.05
CA GLY A 325 -12.43 11.94 2.47
C GLY A 325 -11.73 10.63 2.84
N THR A 326 -10.40 10.63 2.97
CA THR A 326 -9.63 9.46 3.43
C THR A 326 -9.96 9.09 4.87
N ILE A 327 -10.12 10.09 5.75
CA ILE A 327 -10.53 9.86 7.14
C ILE A 327 -11.95 9.30 7.19
N MET A 328 -12.89 9.90 6.45
CA MET A 328 -14.27 9.40 6.36
C MET A 328 -14.29 7.95 5.85
N TYR A 329 -13.55 7.66 4.79
CA TYR A 329 -13.38 6.30 4.26
C TYR A 329 -12.88 5.34 5.34
N ALA A 330 -11.78 5.70 6.04
CA ALA A 330 -11.16 4.83 7.02
C ALA A 330 -12.12 4.50 8.17
N ILE A 331 -12.80 5.50 8.72
CA ILE A 331 -13.77 5.32 9.81
C ILE A 331 -14.95 4.46 9.33
N SER A 332 -15.54 4.79 8.18
CA SER A 332 -16.68 4.03 7.63
C SER A 332 -16.27 2.58 7.32
N TYR A 333 -15.07 2.37 6.78
CA TYR A 333 -14.55 1.05 6.45
C TYR A 333 -14.40 0.18 7.71
N LEU A 334 -13.80 0.73 8.77
CA LEU A 334 -13.63 0.00 10.03
C LEU A 334 -14.98 -0.35 10.70
N LEU A 335 -15.91 0.60 10.73
CA LEU A 335 -17.23 0.36 11.30
C LEU A 335 -18.02 -0.69 10.49
N LEU A 336 -17.97 -0.60 9.17
CA LEU A 336 -18.70 -1.53 8.31
C LEU A 336 -18.06 -2.93 8.26
N ILE A 337 -16.73 -3.06 8.36
CA ILE A 337 -16.09 -4.38 8.52
C ILE A 337 -16.66 -5.11 9.75
N ILE A 338 -16.73 -4.40 10.89
CA ILE A 338 -17.25 -5.01 12.12
C ILE A 338 -18.72 -5.34 11.96
N PHE A 339 -19.55 -4.44 11.45
CA PHE A 339 -20.99 -4.64 11.35
C PHE A 339 -21.38 -5.63 10.24
N LEU A 340 -20.99 -5.36 8.98
CA LEU A 340 -21.34 -6.22 7.85
C LEU A 340 -20.53 -7.52 7.83
N GLY A 341 -19.28 -7.48 8.27
CA GLY A 341 -18.45 -8.68 8.35
C GLY A 341 -19.01 -9.69 9.35
N SER A 342 -19.41 -9.26 10.55
CA SER A 342 -20.00 -10.14 11.54
C SER A 342 -21.38 -10.68 11.15
N THR A 343 -22.17 -9.94 10.35
CA THR A 343 -23.53 -10.33 9.97
C THR A 343 -23.59 -11.15 8.68
N TYR A 344 -22.77 -10.80 7.69
CA TYR A 344 -22.80 -11.39 6.34
C TYR A 344 -21.48 -12.08 5.95
N GLY A 345 -20.55 -12.27 6.90
CA GLY A 345 -19.29 -12.96 6.64
C GLY A 345 -18.46 -12.29 5.52
N ILE A 346 -17.93 -13.11 4.61
CA ILE A 346 -17.07 -12.64 3.51
C ILE A 346 -17.79 -11.71 2.53
N GLN A 347 -19.08 -11.93 2.26
CA GLN A 347 -19.88 -11.05 1.42
C GLN A 347 -20.00 -9.66 2.06
N GLY A 348 -20.18 -9.60 3.39
CA GLY A 348 -20.20 -8.36 4.16
C GLY A 348 -18.90 -7.56 4.03
N LEU A 349 -17.74 -8.23 3.99
CA LEU A 349 -16.46 -7.61 3.75
C LEU A 349 -16.36 -6.99 2.34
N ALA A 350 -16.82 -7.73 1.31
CA ALA A 350 -16.83 -7.25 -0.06
C ALA A 350 -17.78 -6.05 -0.25
N PHE A 351 -18.97 -6.10 0.34
CA PHE A 351 -19.90 -4.96 0.35
C PHE A 351 -19.33 -3.77 1.09
N THR A 352 -18.67 -3.98 2.22
CA THR A 352 -17.96 -2.90 2.95
C THR A 352 -17.00 -2.17 2.04
N PHE A 353 -16.17 -2.94 1.31
CA PHE A 353 -15.20 -2.38 0.37
C PHE A 353 -15.85 -1.59 -0.77
N LEU A 354 -16.93 -2.11 -1.37
CA LEU A 354 -17.68 -1.46 -2.43
C LEU A 354 -18.38 -0.18 -1.94
N ILE A 355 -19.11 -0.25 -0.81
CA ILE A 355 -19.88 0.88 -0.26
C ILE A 355 -18.92 2.01 0.12
N THR A 356 -17.84 1.73 0.81
CA THR A 356 -16.89 2.77 1.25
C THR A 356 -16.16 3.40 0.07
N SER A 357 -15.76 2.60 -0.92
CA SER A 357 -15.14 3.12 -2.15
C SER A 357 -16.10 4.00 -2.93
N THR A 358 -17.36 3.61 -3.03
CA THR A 358 -18.42 4.39 -3.70
C THR A 358 -18.70 5.67 -2.95
N GLY A 359 -18.86 5.61 -1.62
CA GLY A 359 -19.08 6.79 -0.77
C GLY A 359 -17.96 7.81 -0.90
N TYR A 360 -16.70 7.34 -0.88
CA TYR A 360 -15.55 8.22 -1.05
C TYR A 360 -15.49 8.85 -2.44
N SER A 361 -15.76 8.10 -3.49
CA SER A 361 -15.79 8.64 -4.85
C SER A 361 -16.89 9.69 -5.04
N ILE A 362 -18.09 9.45 -4.48
CA ILE A 362 -19.21 10.43 -4.49
C ILE A 362 -18.79 11.70 -3.73
N TYR A 363 -18.22 11.56 -2.54
CA TYR A 363 -17.72 12.71 -1.77
C TYR A 363 -16.76 13.57 -2.59
N LEU A 364 -15.78 12.97 -3.26
CA LEU A 364 -14.83 13.71 -4.09
C LEU A 364 -15.48 14.39 -5.29
N ILE A 365 -16.43 13.73 -5.97
CA ILE A 365 -17.17 14.33 -7.10
C ILE A 365 -17.97 15.55 -6.63
N VAL A 366 -18.76 15.40 -5.56
CA VAL A 366 -19.62 16.48 -5.01
C VAL A 366 -18.76 17.65 -4.58
N THR A 367 -17.69 17.39 -3.81
CA THR A 367 -16.77 18.42 -3.35
C THR A 367 -16.10 19.15 -4.52
N TYR A 368 -15.71 18.44 -5.58
CA TYR A 368 -15.11 19.05 -6.77
C TYR A 368 -16.11 19.98 -7.49
N LYS A 369 -17.37 19.55 -7.66
CA LYS A 369 -18.44 20.37 -8.26
C LYS A 369 -18.67 21.64 -7.45
N ILE A 370 -18.79 21.53 -6.13
CA ILE A 370 -19.01 22.70 -5.23
C ILE A 370 -17.85 23.70 -5.35
N GLN A 371 -16.60 23.19 -5.35
CA GLN A 371 -15.42 24.05 -5.47
C GLN A 371 -15.37 24.78 -6.82
N LYS A 372 -15.78 24.12 -7.90
CA LYS A 372 -15.83 24.71 -9.24
C LYS A 372 -16.94 25.79 -9.36
N LEU A 373 -18.07 25.59 -8.70
CA LEU A 373 -19.13 26.59 -8.65
C LEU A 373 -18.70 27.84 -7.88
N LYS A 374 -18.05 27.67 -6.71
CA LYS A 374 -17.52 28.80 -5.93
C LYS A 374 -16.48 29.63 -6.70
N GLN A 375 -15.65 28.99 -7.56
CA GLN A 375 -14.68 29.70 -8.40
C GLN A 375 -15.30 30.45 -9.58
N LYS A 376 -16.54 30.15 -9.96
CA LYS A 376 -17.24 30.88 -11.01
C LYS A 376 -18.04 32.09 -10.47
N ILE A 377 -18.31 32.10 -9.17
CA ILE A 377 -19.07 33.17 -8.49
C ILE A 377 -18.14 34.27 -7.98
N ASN A 378 -16.89 33.92 -7.66
CA ASN A 378 -15.80 34.85 -7.33
C ASN A 378 -15.00 35.22 -8.58
#